data_c425e92f5b9910da9fc28751623d4e60
#
_entry.id   c425e92f5b9910da9fc28751623d4e60
#
_cell.length_a   1.000
_cell.length_b   1.000
_cell.length_c   1.000
_cell.angle_alpha   90.00
_cell.angle_beta   90.00
_cell.angle_gamma   90.00
#
_symmetry.space_group_name_H-M   'P 1'
#
loop_
_entity.id
_entity.type
_entity.pdbx_description
1 polymer ?
#
loop_
_entity_poly.entity_id
_entity_poly.type
_entity_poly.pdbx_seq_one_letter_code
_entity_poly.pdbx_strand_id
1 'polypeptide(L)'
;CDHPIRPILTKNYNGEALPLGDSSLVLDPKVFPHLSSLKGRTLITSDGTTILGADDKAGIAEILTMTERLIHEEIPHGPISIAFTPDEEIGSGAEYFDIKRFDADFAYTLDGDTEGEIQFENFNACKAEFEITGFNVHPGSSKDTMINASLVAMEINSCLPSMETPRNTEDYEGFYHLINMNGDVSHATLHYIVRDH
;
A
#
# COMPACT_ATOMS: atom_id res chain seq x y z
N CYS A 1 -1.76 -15.35 8.76
CA CYS A 1 -2.06 -15.59 10.20
C CYS A 1 -2.04 -17.08 10.46
N ASP A 2 -1.44 -17.51 11.57
CA ASP A 2 -1.34 -18.90 12.00
C ASP A 2 -2.51 -19.36 12.88
N HIS A 3 -3.43 -18.48 13.18
CA HIS A 3 -4.66 -18.77 13.90
C HIS A 3 -5.85 -17.90 13.42
N PRO A 4 -7.09 -18.33 13.73
CA PRO A 4 -8.29 -17.66 13.24
C PRO A 4 -8.41 -16.21 13.73
N ILE A 5 -8.84 -15.32 12.85
CA ILE A 5 -9.19 -13.95 13.20
C ILE A 5 -10.44 -13.98 14.07
N ARG A 6 -10.43 -13.17 15.15
CA ARG A 6 -11.56 -12.99 16.07
C ARG A 6 -12.07 -11.57 15.98
N PRO A 7 -13.07 -11.30 15.12
CA PRO A 7 -13.62 -9.97 14.97
C PRO A 7 -14.46 -9.57 16.18
N ILE A 8 -14.31 -8.32 16.60
CA ILE A 8 -15.10 -7.69 17.67
C ILE A 8 -15.96 -6.59 17.07
N LEU A 9 -17.25 -6.62 17.38
CA LEU A 9 -18.22 -5.64 16.92
C LEU A 9 -18.51 -4.64 18.03
N THR A 10 -18.10 -3.39 17.84
CA THR A 10 -18.39 -2.28 18.74
C THR A 10 -19.48 -1.39 18.14
N LYS A 11 -20.71 -1.50 18.63
CA LYS A 11 -21.83 -0.67 18.18
C LYS A 11 -21.81 0.70 18.86
N ASN A 12 -22.21 1.72 18.10
CA ASN A 12 -22.34 3.08 18.58
C ASN A 12 -21.06 3.58 19.30
N TYR A 13 -19.92 3.47 18.59
CA TYR A 13 -18.62 3.87 19.13
C TYR A 13 -18.67 5.27 19.72
N ASN A 14 -18.14 5.44 20.93
CA ASN A 14 -18.25 6.69 21.69
C ASN A 14 -17.19 7.74 21.36
N GLY A 15 -16.19 7.39 20.54
CA GLY A 15 -15.08 8.27 20.17
C GLY A 15 -13.90 8.26 21.16
N GLU A 16 -13.90 7.34 22.13
CA GLU A 16 -12.83 7.19 23.12
C GLU A 16 -11.88 6.04 22.75
N ALA A 17 -10.82 5.88 23.53
CA ALA A 17 -9.87 4.78 23.36
C ALA A 17 -10.57 3.42 23.45
N LEU A 18 -10.36 2.56 22.44
CA LEU A 18 -11.01 1.26 22.29
C LEU A 18 -10.00 0.13 22.53
N PRO A 19 -10.11 -0.62 23.64
CA PRO A 19 -9.30 -1.82 23.86
C PRO A 19 -9.63 -2.92 22.85
N LEU A 20 -8.61 -3.65 22.41
CA LEU A 20 -8.76 -4.77 21.48
C LEU A 20 -8.81 -6.09 22.26
N GLY A 21 -10.01 -6.54 22.60
CA GLY A 21 -10.21 -7.77 23.38
C GLY A 21 -9.49 -7.74 24.71
N ASP A 22 -8.87 -8.87 25.06
CA ASP A 22 -8.05 -9.04 26.26
C ASP A 22 -6.56 -8.72 26.01
N SER A 23 -6.21 -8.22 24.83
CA SER A 23 -4.86 -7.81 24.52
C SER A 23 -4.48 -6.49 25.23
N SER A 24 -3.19 -6.19 25.27
CA SER A 24 -2.70 -4.90 25.77
C SER A 24 -2.82 -3.76 24.74
N LEU A 25 -3.36 -4.06 23.54
CA LEU A 25 -3.47 -3.10 22.46
C LEU A 25 -4.73 -2.25 22.58
N VAL A 26 -4.59 -0.97 22.27
CA VAL A 26 -5.68 0.00 22.34
C VAL A 26 -5.64 0.87 21.10
N LEU A 27 -6.78 1.05 20.45
CA LEU A 27 -6.97 2.06 19.42
C LEU A 27 -7.29 3.39 20.12
N ASP A 28 -6.28 4.26 20.23
CA ASP A 28 -6.42 5.56 20.90
C ASP A 28 -6.57 6.67 19.86
N PRO A 29 -7.64 7.49 19.91
CA PRO A 29 -7.83 8.64 19.03
C PRO A 29 -6.67 9.66 19.08
N LYS A 30 -5.87 9.69 20.14
CA LYS A 30 -4.66 10.52 20.19
C LYS A 30 -3.56 10.03 19.27
N VAL A 31 -3.52 8.71 19.00
CA VAL A 31 -2.57 8.07 18.07
C VAL A 31 -3.18 7.99 16.67
N PHE A 32 -4.48 7.70 16.60
CA PHE A 32 -5.26 7.54 15.37
C PHE A 32 -6.39 8.57 15.31
N PRO A 33 -6.11 9.83 14.93
CA PRO A 33 -7.09 10.93 15.03
C PRO A 33 -8.40 10.71 14.27
N HIS A 34 -8.35 9.97 13.17
CA HIS A 34 -9.53 9.63 12.36
C HIS A 34 -10.61 8.88 13.14
N LEU A 35 -10.26 8.13 14.21
CA LEU A 35 -11.22 7.46 15.07
C LEU A 35 -12.26 8.40 15.66
N SER A 36 -11.90 9.65 15.90
CA SER A 36 -12.82 10.66 16.43
C SER A 36 -13.98 10.94 15.47
N SER A 37 -13.77 10.82 14.16
CA SER A 37 -14.82 11.00 13.14
C SER A 37 -15.77 9.82 13.05
N LEU A 38 -15.40 8.67 13.61
CA LEU A 38 -16.20 7.44 13.61
C LEU A 38 -17.18 7.33 14.78
N LYS A 39 -17.30 8.37 15.60
CA LYS A 39 -18.25 8.41 16.72
C LYS A 39 -19.68 8.16 16.25
N GLY A 40 -20.38 7.25 16.94
CA GLY A 40 -21.74 6.82 16.59
C GLY A 40 -21.77 5.69 15.57
N ARG A 41 -20.65 5.34 14.93
CA ARG A 41 -20.56 4.25 13.96
C ARG A 41 -20.44 2.89 14.66
N THR A 42 -20.68 1.85 13.89
CA THR A 42 -20.35 0.49 14.30
C THR A 42 -18.98 0.13 13.76
N LEU A 43 -18.07 -0.24 14.64
CA LEU A 43 -16.71 -0.63 14.28
C LEU A 43 -16.55 -2.15 14.33
N ILE A 44 -15.78 -2.69 13.41
CA ILE A 44 -15.30 -4.08 13.42
C ILE A 44 -13.79 -4.03 13.60
N THR A 45 -13.29 -4.65 14.68
CA THR A 45 -11.87 -4.74 14.97
C THR A 45 -11.45 -6.19 15.17
N SER A 46 -10.16 -6.48 15.16
CA SER A 46 -9.68 -7.75 15.71
C SER A 46 -9.66 -7.70 17.25
N ASP A 47 -9.41 -8.84 17.88
CA ASP A 47 -9.16 -8.94 19.33
C ASP A 47 -7.73 -8.52 19.74
N GLY A 48 -6.94 -8.02 18.82
CA GLY A 48 -5.54 -7.61 19.04
C GLY A 48 -4.53 -8.76 18.96
N THR A 49 -4.94 -9.99 18.73
CA THR A 49 -4.03 -11.14 18.55
C THR A 49 -3.62 -11.34 17.08
N THR A 50 -4.38 -10.78 16.15
CA THR A 50 -4.11 -10.80 14.71
C THR A 50 -4.42 -9.42 14.10
N ILE A 51 -3.94 -9.18 12.88
CA ILE A 51 -4.52 -8.14 12.03
C ILE A 51 -5.95 -8.55 11.64
N LEU A 52 -6.83 -7.58 11.38
CA LEU A 52 -8.19 -7.86 10.92
C LEU A 52 -8.20 -8.28 9.44
N GLY A 53 -7.39 -7.64 8.62
CA GLY A 53 -7.40 -7.79 7.16
C GLY A 53 -8.67 -7.20 6.55
N ALA A 54 -9.12 -6.04 7.04
CA ALA A 54 -10.24 -5.31 6.45
C ALA A 54 -9.93 -4.91 5.00
N ASP A 55 -8.71 -4.61 4.75
CA ASP A 55 -8.08 -4.55 3.43
C ASP A 55 -7.72 -5.99 2.99
N ASP A 56 -8.39 -6.58 1.96
CA ASP A 56 -9.62 -5.98 1.39
C ASP A 56 -10.87 -6.87 1.59
N LYS A 57 -11.05 -7.46 2.76
CA LYS A 57 -12.28 -8.19 3.08
C LYS A 57 -13.52 -7.29 3.12
N ALA A 58 -13.34 -5.99 3.32
CA ALA A 58 -14.42 -5.01 3.27
C ALA A 58 -14.99 -4.93 1.85
N GLY A 59 -14.16 -4.75 0.82
CA GLY A 59 -14.59 -4.73 -0.57
C GLY A 59 -15.24 -6.04 -1.01
N ILE A 60 -14.73 -7.19 -0.55
CA ILE A 60 -15.40 -8.48 -0.78
C ILE A 60 -16.81 -8.47 -0.19
N ALA A 61 -16.98 -7.99 1.05
CA ALA A 61 -18.28 -7.94 1.71
C ALA A 61 -19.25 -6.98 1.01
N GLU A 62 -18.77 -5.85 0.52
CA GLU A 62 -19.54 -4.87 -0.24
C GLU A 62 -20.03 -5.45 -1.56
N ILE A 63 -19.16 -6.09 -2.34
CA ILE A 63 -19.52 -6.75 -3.62
C ILE A 63 -20.58 -7.83 -3.40
N LEU A 64 -20.39 -8.68 -2.39
CA LEU A 64 -21.36 -9.74 -2.10
C LEU A 64 -22.71 -9.19 -1.61
N THR A 65 -22.69 -8.16 -0.77
CA THR A 65 -23.92 -7.48 -0.28
C THR A 65 -24.65 -6.77 -1.41
N MET A 66 -23.92 -6.08 -2.29
CA MET A 66 -24.52 -5.49 -3.50
C MET A 66 -25.19 -6.56 -4.36
N THR A 67 -24.50 -7.66 -4.60
CA THR A 67 -25.03 -8.76 -5.41
C THR A 67 -26.30 -9.36 -4.81
N GLU A 68 -26.30 -9.60 -3.51
CA GLU A 68 -27.46 -10.09 -2.77
C GLU A 68 -28.67 -9.13 -2.91
N ARG A 69 -28.43 -7.83 -2.76
CA ARG A 69 -29.46 -6.81 -2.92
C ARG A 69 -30.01 -6.74 -4.34
N LEU A 70 -29.16 -6.79 -5.36
CA LEU A 70 -29.59 -6.80 -6.77
C LEU A 70 -30.55 -7.95 -7.06
N ILE A 71 -30.27 -9.13 -6.50
CA ILE A 71 -31.09 -10.34 -6.69
C ILE A 71 -32.42 -10.24 -5.91
N HIS A 72 -32.38 -9.86 -4.63
CA HIS A 72 -33.55 -9.87 -3.76
C HIS A 72 -34.50 -8.70 -3.96
N GLU A 73 -33.97 -7.53 -4.30
CA GLU A 73 -34.74 -6.30 -4.53
C GLU A 73 -35.14 -6.14 -6.00
N GLU A 74 -34.78 -7.10 -6.87
CA GLU A 74 -35.09 -7.10 -8.32
C GLU A 74 -34.67 -5.78 -9.00
N ILE A 75 -33.54 -5.22 -8.60
CA ILE A 75 -33.03 -3.95 -9.14
C ILE A 75 -32.62 -4.16 -10.60
N PRO A 76 -33.12 -3.36 -11.55
CA PRO A 76 -32.71 -3.49 -12.94
C PRO A 76 -31.20 -3.24 -13.12
N HIS A 77 -30.50 -4.17 -13.75
CA HIS A 77 -29.09 -4.06 -14.04
C HIS A 77 -28.70 -4.77 -15.33
N GLY A 78 -27.58 -4.41 -15.91
CA GLY A 78 -26.94 -5.15 -16.99
C GLY A 78 -26.21 -6.39 -16.49
N PRO A 79 -25.53 -7.13 -17.36
CA PRO A 79 -24.64 -8.22 -16.95
C PRO A 79 -23.57 -7.70 -15.98
N ILE A 80 -23.32 -8.45 -14.91
CA ILE A 80 -22.31 -8.14 -13.91
C ILE A 80 -21.36 -9.31 -13.78
N SER A 81 -20.08 -9.08 -13.99
CA SER A 81 -19.00 -10.03 -13.74
C SER A 81 -18.28 -9.64 -12.47
N ILE A 82 -18.01 -10.61 -11.60
CA ILE A 82 -17.28 -10.39 -10.35
C ILE A 82 -16.01 -11.21 -10.35
N ALA A 83 -14.90 -10.60 -9.95
CA ALA A 83 -13.63 -11.27 -9.79
C ALA A 83 -12.97 -10.86 -8.47
N PHE A 84 -12.25 -11.81 -7.88
CA PHE A 84 -11.36 -11.60 -6.75
C PHE A 84 -9.97 -12.07 -7.15
N THR A 85 -8.98 -11.20 -7.00
CA THR A 85 -7.60 -11.50 -7.36
C THR A 85 -6.76 -11.71 -6.11
N PRO A 86 -5.93 -12.75 -6.04
CA PRO A 86 -4.96 -12.93 -4.96
C PRO A 86 -3.70 -12.10 -5.21
N ASP A 87 -2.82 -12.04 -4.21
CA ASP A 87 -1.45 -11.50 -4.34
C ASP A 87 -1.36 -10.02 -4.72
N GLU A 88 -2.38 -9.21 -4.36
CA GLU A 88 -2.36 -7.76 -4.56
C GLU A 88 -1.19 -7.12 -3.81
N GLU A 89 -0.99 -7.47 -2.54
CA GLU A 89 0.03 -6.93 -1.62
C GLU A 89 1.49 -7.11 -2.10
N ILE A 90 1.73 -8.03 -3.01
CA ILE A 90 3.03 -8.23 -3.65
C ILE A 90 3.08 -7.70 -5.09
N GLY A 91 2.02 -7.00 -5.52
CA GLY A 91 1.91 -6.38 -6.85
C GLY A 91 1.64 -7.35 -7.99
N SER A 92 1.15 -8.56 -7.69
CA SER A 92 0.87 -9.60 -8.71
C SER A 92 -0.62 -9.87 -8.93
N GLY A 93 -1.51 -9.08 -8.34
CA GLY A 93 -2.96 -9.31 -8.38
C GLY A 93 -3.56 -9.39 -9.78
N ALA A 94 -3.02 -8.65 -10.75
CA ALA A 94 -3.50 -8.64 -12.13
C ALA A 94 -2.69 -9.53 -13.09
N GLU A 95 -1.60 -10.16 -12.64
CA GLU A 95 -0.64 -10.86 -13.51
C GLU A 95 -1.27 -11.97 -14.34
N TYR A 96 -2.15 -12.74 -13.72
CA TYR A 96 -2.83 -13.88 -14.37
C TYR A 96 -4.31 -13.63 -14.63
N PHE A 97 -4.76 -12.37 -14.55
CA PHE A 97 -6.16 -12.03 -14.76
C PHE A 97 -6.56 -12.17 -16.23
N ASP A 98 -7.52 -13.02 -16.51
CA ASP A 98 -8.03 -13.26 -17.86
C ASP A 98 -9.07 -12.21 -18.26
N ILE A 99 -8.60 -11.07 -18.75
CA ILE A 99 -9.43 -9.94 -19.21
C ILE A 99 -10.43 -10.38 -20.28
N LYS A 100 -10.03 -11.28 -21.18
CA LYS A 100 -10.92 -11.75 -22.27
C LYS A 100 -12.07 -12.60 -21.75
N ARG A 101 -11.82 -13.41 -20.73
CA ARG A 101 -12.85 -14.22 -20.09
C ARG A 101 -13.75 -13.38 -19.20
N PHE A 102 -13.20 -12.35 -18.59
CA PHE A 102 -13.96 -11.42 -17.75
C PHE A 102 -14.98 -10.64 -18.58
N ASP A 103 -14.64 -10.25 -19.79
CA ASP A 103 -15.51 -9.71 -20.85
C ASP A 103 -16.45 -8.59 -20.36
N ALA A 104 -15.88 -7.57 -19.74
CA ALA A 104 -16.61 -6.40 -19.26
C ALA A 104 -16.18 -5.14 -20.02
N ASP A 105 -17.10 -4.24 -20.32
CA ASP A 105 -16.83 -2.95 -20.98
C ASP A 105 -16.06 -2.01 -20.07
N PHE A 106 -16.28 -2.09 -18.75
CA PHE A 106 -15.59 -1.34 -17.71
C PHE A 106 -15.66 -2.10 -16.39
N ALA A 107 -14.81 -1.72 -15.45
CA ALA A 107 -14.75 -2.35 -14.13
C ALA A 107 -14.57 -1.29 -13.03
N TYR A 108 -15.04 -1.63 -11.84
CA TYR A 108 -14.74 -0.93 -10.60
C TYR A 108 -13.88 -1.83 -9.72
N THR A 109 -12.85 -1.28 -9.12
CA THR A 109 -12.08 -1.94 -8.06
C THR A 109 -12.56 -1.40 -6.73
N LEU A 110 -12.93 -2.29 -5.82
CA LEU A 110 -13.34 -1.96 -4.46
C LEU A 110 -12.18 -2.29 -3.52
N ASP A 111 -11.35 -1.31 -3.29
CA ASP A 111 -10.12 -1.42 -2.49
C ASP A 111 -9.81 -0.02 -1.95
N GLY A 112 -10.79 0.56 -1.28
CA GLY A 112 -10.76 1.94 -0.85
C GLY A 112 -10.39 2.10 0.62
N ASP A 113 -9.94 3.29 0.96
CA ASP A 113 -9.53 3.72 2.29
C ASP A 113 -10.70 4.39 3.04
N THR A 114 -11.33 5.37 2.44
CA THR A 114 -12.38 6.19 3.07
C THR A 114 -13.75 5.88 2.48
N GLU A 115 -14.73 5.66 3.35
CA GLU A 115 -16.13 5.42 2.93
C GLU A 115 -16.67 6.56 2.06
N GLY A 116 -17.18 6.19 0.89
CA GLY A 116 -17.76 7.13 -0.07
C GLY A 116 -16.76 7.82 -0.98
N GLU A 117 -15.49 7.49 -0.88
CA GLU A 117 -14.47 7.96 -1.80
C GLU A 117 -14.55 7.24 -3.14
N ILE A 118 -14.37 7.98 -4.22
CA ILE A 118 -14.27 7.45 -5.58
C ILE A 118 -13.00 7.99 -6.19
N GLN A 119 -12.07 7.10 -6.48
CA GLN A 119 -10.84 7.42 -7.19
C GLN A 119 -11.04 7.12 -8.67
N PHE A 120 -10.83 8.10 -9.52
CA PHE A 120 -11.02 8.00 -10.97
C PHE A 120 -9.77 8.45 -11.75
N GLU A 121 -8.71 8.77 -11.03
CA GLU A 121 -7.41 9.15 -11.57
C GLU A 121 -6.36 8.13 -11.09
N ASN A 122 -5.34 7.94 -11.88
CA ASN A 122 -4.20 7.11 -11.54
C ASN A 122 -2.89 7.85 -11.81
N PHE A 123 -1.79 7.24 -11.46
CA PHE A 123 -0.45 7.77 -11.65
C PHE A 123 0.44 6.73 -12.34
N ASN A 124 1.52 7.22 -12.94
CA ASN A 124 2.56 6.36 -13.47
C ASN A 124 3.50 5.93 -12.34
N ALA A 125 3.90 4.67 -12.36
CA ALA A 125 4.75 4.08 -11.35
C ALA A 125 5.84 3.23 -11.99
N CYS A 126 7.06 3.39 -11.53
CA CYS A 126 8.12 2.45 -11.87
C CYS A 126 9.08 2.23 -10.70
N LYS A 127 9.81 1.14 -10.79
CA LYS A 127 10.96 0.82 -9.95
C LYS A 127 12.22 1.18 -10.71
N ALA A 128 13.19 1.83 -10.04
CA ALA A 128 14.52 2.00 -10.56
C ALA A 128 15.51 1.33 -9.61
N GLU A 129 16.40 0.52 -10.17
CA GLU A 129 17.43 -0.18 -9.45
C GLU A 129 18.80 0.17 -10.06
N PHE A 130 19.72 0.60 -9.21
CA PHE A 130 21.10 0.86 -9.59
C PHE A 130 22.00 -0.16 -8.91
N GLU A 131 22.77 -0.87 -9.71
CA GLU A 131 23.82 -1.75 -9.25
C GLU A 131 25.16 -1.11 -9.61
N ILE A 132 25.98 -0.82 -8.60
CA ILE A 132 27.23 -0.09 -8.73
C ILE A 132 28.39 -1.02 -8.37
N THR A 133 29.30 -1.22 -9.30
CA THR A 133 30.54 -1.96 -9.06
C THR A 133 31.68 -1.00 -8.87
N GLY A 134 32.31 -1.05 -7.69
CA GLY A 134 33.48 -0.28 -7.34
C GLY A 134 34.80 -1.00 -7.64
N PHE A 135 35.89 -0.33 -7.39
CA PHE A 135 37.23 -0.91 -7.46
C PHE A 135 37.98 -0.66 -6.16
N ASN A 136 38.07 -1.71 -5.34
CA ASN A 136 38.68 -1.64 -4.03
C ASN A 136 40.18 -1.93 -4.11
N VAL A 137 41.01 -1.05 -3.51
CA VAL A 137 42.45 -1.21 -3.32
C VAL A 137 42.84 -0.75 -1.91
N HIS A 138 44.03 -1.11 -1.48
CA HIS A 138 44.52 -0.68 -0.17
C HIS A 138 44.51 0.86 -0.04
N PRO A 139 43.92 1.44 1.04
CA PRO A 139 43.77 2.88 1.17
C PRO A 139 45.07 3.69 1.00
N GLY A 140 46.19 3.15 1.43
CA GLY A 140 47.49 3.80 1.27
C GLY A 140 47.99 3.92 -0.18
N SER A 141 47.37 3.21 -1.13
CA SER A 141 47.72 3.20 -2.55
C SER A 141 46.52 3.55 -3.45
N SER A 142 45.53 4.16 -2.88
CA SER A 142 44.20 4.33 -3.53
C SER A 142 44.10 5.58 -4.40
N LYS A 143 45.07 6.50 -4.34
CA LYS A 143 45.01 7.74 -5.09
C LYS A 143 44.87 7.47 -6.59
N ASP A 144 43.87 8.10 -7.21
CA ASP A 144 43.55 8.03 -8.64
C ASP A 144 43.22 6.59 -9.14
N THR A 145 42.98 5.64 -8.22
CA THR A 145 42.75 4.22 -8.55
C THR A 145 41.46 3.66 -7.94
N MET A 146 41.20 3.96 -6.66
CA MET A 146 40.01 3.42 -5.97
C MET A 146 38.72 4.05 -6.50
N ILE A 147 37.72 3.23 -6.74
CA ILE A 147 36.34 3.63 -6.98
C ILE A 147 35.49 3.06 -5.85
N ASN A 148 35.04 3.92 -4.96
CA ASN A 148 34.20 3.50 -3.86
C ASN A 148 32.71 3.48 -4.29
N ALA A 149 32.14 2.28 -4.43
CA ALA A 149 30.77 2.11 -4.89
C ALA A 149 29.74 2.84 -4.00
N SER A 150 29.92 2.83 -2.68
CA SER A 150 29.02 3.56 -1.76
C SER A 150 29.06 5.07 -1.99
N LEU A 151 30.22 5.65 -2.28
CA LEU A 151 30.32 7.09 -2.59
C LEU A 151 29.65 7.42 -3.93
N VAL A 152 29.82 6.57 -4.94
CA VAL A 152 29.12 6.71 -6.23
C VAL A 152 27.59 6.61 -6.04
N ALA A 153 27.12 5.70 -5.19
CA ALA A 153 25.69 5.60 -4.87
C ALA A 153 25.15 6.90 -4.24
N MET A 154 25.91 7.50 -3.32
CA MET A 154 25.52 8.79 -2.72
C MET A 154 25.54 9.93 -3.76
N GLU A 155 26.48 9.92 -4.70
CA GLU A 155 26.56 10.89 -5.79
C GLU A 155 25.35 10.74 -6.72
N ILE A 156 24.97 9.54 -7.12
CA ILE A 156 23.74 9.27 -7.90
C ILE A 156 22.53 9.86 -7.19
N ASN A 157 22.35 9.57 -5.90
CA ASN A 157 21.23 10.13 -5.13
C ASN A 157 21.28 11.68 -5.11
N SER A 158 22.45 12.28 -5.05
CA SER A 158 22.60 13.75 -5.03
C SER A 158 22.30 14.42 -6.37
N CYS A 159 22.31 13.67 -7.47
CA CYS A 159 21.92 14.16 -8.79
C CYS A 159 20.41 14.26 -8.98
N LEU A 160 19.62 13.62 -8.13
CA LEU A 160 18.16 13.71 -8.17
C LEU A 160 17.68 15.00 -7.51
N PRO A 161 16.55 15.58 -7.97
CA PRO A 161 15.99 16.79 -7.35
C PRO A 161 15.64 16.55 -5.89
N SER A 162 16.28 17.28 -4.98
CA SER A 162 16.17 17.06 -3.54
C SER A 162 14.78 17.31 -2.95
N MET A 163 13.94 18.06 -3.67
CA MET A 163 12.56 18.36 -3.24
C MET A 163 11.54 17.39 -3.83
N GLU A 164 11.89 16.62 -4.85
CA GLU A 164 10.99 15.63 -5.45
C GLU A 164 11.04 14.30 -4.67
N THR A 165 10.55 14.36 -3.44
CA THR A 165 10.48 13.22 -2.53
C THR A 165 9.08 13.15 -1.92
N PRO A 166 8.58 11.98 -1.47
CA PRO A 166 7.23 11.84 -0.89
C PRO A 166 6.92 12.80 0.25
N ARG A 167 7.95 13.27 0.95
CA ARG A 167 7.81 14.22 2.05
C ARG A 167 7.49 15.65 1.59
N ASN A 168 7.88 16.00 0.37
CA ASN A 168 7.87 17.37 -0.12
C ASN A 168 6.93 17.60 -1.30
N THR A 169 6.25 16.55 -1.75
CA THR A 169 5.36 16.56 -2.92
C THR A 169 3.92 16.35 -2.50
N GLU A 170 2.98 16.92 -3.25
CA GLU A 170 1.54 16.83 -3.06
C GLU A 170 0.82 16.81 -4.41
N ASP A 171 -0.46 16.45 -4.41
CA ASP A 171 -1.34 16.40 -5.59
C ASP A 171 -0.72 15.62 -6.77
N TYR A 172 -0.49 16.28 -7.90
CA TYR A 172 0.05 15.71 -9.15
C TYR A 172 1.58 15.79 -9.27
N GLU A 173 2.27 16.13 -8.20
CA GLU A 173 3.73 16.20 -8.22
C GLU A 173 4.36 14.80 -8.17
N GLY A 174 5.29 14.55 -9.06
CA GLY A 174 6.06 13.31 -9.08
C GLY A 174 7.18 13.29 -8.03
N PHE A 175 7.68 12.09 -7.72
CA PHE A 175 8.76 11.93 -6.76
C PHE A 175 9.68 10.74 -7.03
N TYR A 176 10.89 10.82 -6.48
CA TYR A 176 11.85 9.74 -6.37
C TYR A 176 11.97 9.31 -4.90
N HIS A 177 11.52 8.12 -4.59
CA HIS A 177 11.58 7.58 -3.23
C HIS A 177 12.65 6.50 -3.11
N LEU A 178 13.79 6.84 -2.50
CA LEU A 178 14.82 5.86 -2.15
C LEU A 178 14.28 4.98 -1.01
N ILE A 179 13.97 3.72 -1.33
CA ILE A 179 13.44 2.75 -0.35
C ILE A 179 14.51 1.88 0.29
N ASN A 180 15.61 1.66 -0.42
CA ASN A 180 16.73 0.88 0.10
C ASN A 180 18.05 1.36 -0.50
N MET A 181 19.07 1.40 0.33
CA MET A 181 20.46 1.61 -0.07
C MET A 181 21.34 0.66 0.74
N ASN A 182 22.16 -0.10 0.05
CA ASN A 182 23.14 -0.99 0.68
C ASN A 182 24.45 -0.94 -0.08
N GLY A 183 25.59 -1.09 0.61
CA GLY A 183 26.85 -1.14 -0.10
C GLY A 183 28.10 -1.02 0.76
N ASP A 184 29.20 -1.30 0.09
CA ASP A 184 30.57 -1.12 0.58
C ASP A 184 31.44 -0.46 -0.50
N VAL A 185 32.75 -0.58 -0.39
CA VAL A 185 33.69 -0.03 -1.38
C VAL A 185 33.60 -0.73 -2.73
N SER A 186 33.30 -2.04 -2.73
CA SER A 186 33.35 -2.88 -3.93
C SER A 186 32.03 -2.96 -4.67
N HIS A 187 30.91 -2.83 -3.94
CA HIS A 187 29.56 -2.96 -4.50
C HIS A 187 28.57 -2.11 -3.73
N ALA A 188 27.59 -1.53 -4.43
CA ALA A 188 26.47 -0.86 -3.82
C ALA A 188 25.20 -1.01 -4.66
N THR A 189 24.04 -0.95 -3.99
CA THR A 189 22.73 -0.97 -4.64
C THR A 189 21.87 0.17 -4.13
N LEU A 190 21.05 0.74 -5.03
CA LEU A 190 20.00 1.70 -4.72
C LEU A 190 18.70 1.20 -5.33
N HIS A 191 17.63 1.24 -4.56
CA HIS A 191 16.29 0.90 -5.02
C HIS A 191 15.35 2.08 -4.83
N TYR A 192 14.73 2.53 -5.91
CA TYR A 192 13.78 3.64 -5.91
C TYR A 192 12.40 3.18 -6.34
N ILE A 193 11.39 3.79 -5.76
CA ILE A 193 10.07 3.92 -6.35
C ILE A 193 10.00 5.31 -6.99
N VAL A 194 9.54 5.36 -8.24
CA VAL A 194 9.31 6.61 -8.97
C VAL A 194 7.82 6.72 -9.26
N ARG A 195 7.27 7.87 -9.00
CA ARG A 195 5.87 8.22 -9.27
C ARG A 195 5.80 9.51 -10.07
N ASP A 196 4.82 9.59 -10.96
CA ASP A 196 4.48 10.82 -11.70
C ASP A 196 3.06 10.70 -12.28
N HIS A 197 2.44 11.79 -12.70
CA HIS A 197 1.08 11.87 -13.25
C HIS A 197 1.06 12.10 -14.74
#